data_229301ca684314319a643a3173cc7876
#
_entry.id   229301ca684314319a643a3173cc7876
#
_cell.length_a   1.000
_cell.length_b   1.000
_cell.length_c   1.000
_cell.angle_alpha   90.00
_cell.angle_beta   90.00
_cell.angle_gamma   90.00
#
_symmetry.space_group_name_H-M   'P 1'
#
loop_
_entity.id
_entity.type
_entity.pdbx_description
1 polymer ?
#
loop_
_entity_poly.entity_id
_entity_poly.type
_entity_poly.pdbx_seq_one_letter_code
_entity_poly.pdbx_strand_id
1 'polypeptide(L)'
;MQRVWFLIFWDRQSSFPYKNIPSQWSSFVCTSLEGTIPHLEFSIEIQSNNLTYQGNPYTERQQYLYKLIKSMHDSGLGYRKISHKLNEMNIKTIRGNTWFNTSVSSVLKRKHERDLRIQEIRNKEYPIKIGKFSVKYYTF
;
A
#
# COMPACT_ATOMS: atom_id res chain seq x y z
N MET A 1 -12.01 1.28 5.41
CA MET A 1 -11.72 2.35 6.38
C MET A 1 -11.40 1.66 7.69
N GLN A 2 -10.14 1.59 8.08
CA GLN A 2 -9.75 0.98 9.35
C GLN A 2 -9.48 2.11 10.35
N ARG A 3 -10.16 2.07 11.48
CA ARG A 3 -9.89 2.95 12.63
C ARG A 3 -8.98 2.21 13.58
N VAL A 4 -7.81 2.74 13.83
CA VAL A 4 -6.87 2.18 14.80
C VAL A 4 -6.93 3.03 16.06
N TRP A 5 -7.26 2.41 17.18
CA TRP A 5 -7.28 3.04 18.49
C TRP A 5 -5.96 2.76 19.18
N PHE A 6 -5.23 3.78 19.54
CA PHE A 6 -4.05 3.66 20.39
C PHE A 6 -4.40 4.08 21.80
N LEU A 7 -4.32 3.13 22.73
CA LEU A 7 -4.34 3.40 24.16
C LEU A 7 -2.89 3.51 24.62
N ILE A 8 -2.45 4.70 25.00
CA ILE A 8 -1.14 4.89 25.58
C ILE A 8 -1.32 4.78 27.09
N PHE A 9 -0.89 3.66 27.68
CA PHE A 9 -0.77 3.50 29.12
C PHE A 9 0.44 4.27 29.61
N TRP A 10 0.23 5.21 30.50
CA TRP A 10 1.32 5.83 31.25
C TRP A 10 1.56 5.01 32.51
N ASP A 11 2.56 4.16 32.50
CA ASP A 11 2.99 3.45 33.70
C ASP A 11 3.89 4.39 34.53
N ARG A 12 3.52 4.56 35.80
CA ARG A 12 4.18 5.46 36.75
C ARG A 12 5.62 5.04 37.12
N GLN A 13 6.07 3.84 36.71
CA GLN A 13 7.36 3.30 37.05
C GLN A 13 8.43 3.41 35.95
N SER A 14 8.09 3.83 34.75
CA SER A 14 9.07 4.04 33.68
C SER A 14 9.69 5.43 33.81
N SER A 15 10.93 5.48 34.30
CA SER A 15 11.79 6.68 34.24
C SER A 15 12.10 7.00 32.79
N PHE A 16 11.29 7.88 32.18
CA PHE A 16 11.57 8.39 30.85
C PHE A 16 12.78 9.33 30.87
N PRO A 17 13.77 9.16 29.97
CA PRO A 17 14.97 9.98 29.93
C PRO A 17 14.78 11.33 29.23
N TYR A 18 13.59 11.95 29.28
CA TYR A 18 13.39 13.27 28.73
C TYR A 18 13.71 14.36 29.72
N LYS A 19 14.95 14.82 29.68
CA LYS A 19 15.50 15.89 30.54
C LYS A 19 15.01 17.31 30.20
N ASN A 20 14.11 17.53 29.24
CA ASN A 20 13.72 18.85 28.79
C ASN A 20 12.19 19.03 28.68
N ILE A 21 11.49 18.77 29.77
CA ILE A 21 10.09 19.26 29.89
C ILE A 21 10.16 20.67 30.42
N PRO A 22 9.65 21.70 29.73
CA PRO A 22 9.64 23.07 30.24
C PRO A 22 8.95 23.12 31.61
N SER A 23 9.54 23.83 32.55
CA SER A 23 9.06 23.94 33.95
C SER A 23 7.63 24.46 34.10
N GLN A 24 7.07 25.07 33.05
CA GLN A 24 5.67 25.49 32.99
C GLN A 24 4.66 24.32 32.95
N TRP A 25 5.09 23.12 32.61
CA TRP A 25 4.21 21.94 32.58
C TRP A 25 4.17 21.18 33.90
N SER A 26 5.10 21.48 34.81
CA SER A 26 5.14 20.85 36.13
C SER A 26 4.02 21.31 37.07
N SER A 27 3.42 22.48 36.84
CA SER A 27 2.30 22.96 37.62
C SER A 27 0.93 22.38 37.21
N PHE A 28 0.87 21.64 36.10
CA PHE A 28 -0.33 20.90 35.69
C PHE A 28 -0.39 19.48 36.25
N VAL A 29 0.57 19.13 37.10
CA VAL A 29 0.60 17.83 37.77
C VAL A 29 -0.34 17.83 38.94
N CYS A 30 -1.52 17.28 38.70
CA CYS A 30 -2.22 16.44 39.64
C CYS A 30 -2.61 17.07 40.97
N THR A 31 -3.71 17.69 41.04
CA THR A 31 -4.63 17.32 42.10
C THR A 31 -5.02 15.88 41.81
N SER A 32 -4.28 14.94 42.39
CA SER A 32 -4.52 13.51 42.35
C SER A 32 -5.90 13.29 42.98
N LEU A 33 -6.92 13.15 42.15
CA LEU A 33 -8.15 12.49 42.56
C LEU A 33 -7.71 11.04 42.87
N GLU A 34 -7.66 10.75 44.18
CA GLU A 34 -7.26 9.42 44.68
C GLU A 34 -8.03 8.36 43.93
N GLY A 35 -7.33 7.43 43.29
CA GLY A 35 -7.91 6.31 42.55
C GLY A 35 -8.27 6.55 41.10
N THR A 36 -7.91 7.69 40.47
CA THR A 36 -8.16 7.93 39.04
C THR A 36 -6.87 8.04 38.25
N ILE A 37 -6.83 7.37 37.12
CA ILE A 37 -5.69 7.47 36.19
C ILE A 37 -6.13 8.24 34.95
N PRO A 38 -5.43 9.35 34.59
CA PRO A 38 -5.71 10.06 33.38
C PRO A 38 -5.23 9.29 32.14
N HIS A 39 -6.08 9.13 31.17
CA HIS A 39 -5.77 8.54 29.86
C HIS A 39 -5.94 9.59 28.77
N LEU A 40 -4.93 9.72 27.91
CA LEU A 40 -5.03 10.54 26.70
C LEU A 40 -5.61 9.71 25.57
N GLU A 41 -6.82 10.08 25.13
CA GLU A 41 -7.45 9.45 23.98
C GLU A 41 -7.37 10.37 22.75
N PHE A 42 -6.99 9.81 21.64
CA PHE A 42 -7.05 10.50 20.36
C PHE A 42 -7.32 9.48 19.24
N SER A 43 -7.86 9.96 18.14
CA SER A 43 -8.09 9.12 16.96
C SER A 43 -7.17 9.57 15.83
N ILE A 44 -6.56 8.60 15.14
CA ILE A 44 -5.80 8.84 13.91
C ILE A 44 -6.53 8.11 12.79
N GLU A 45 -6.91 8.85 11.75
CA GLU A 45 -7.46 8.28 10.54
C GLU A 45 -6.37 8.25 9.46
N ILE A 46 -5.92 7.04 9.14
CA ILE A 46 -4.91 6.80 8.12
C ILE A 46 -5.59 6.16 6.91
N GLN A 47 -5.46 6.78 5.76
CA GLN A 47 -5.88 6.22 4.48
C GLN A 47 -4.63 5.78 3.72
N SER A 48 -4.62 4.55 3.25
CA SER A 48 -3.53 4.03 2.43
C SER A 48 -4.03 3.03 1.42
N ASN A 49 -3.59 3.16 0.19
CA ASN A 49 -3.86 2.18 -0.86
C ASN A 49 -2.97 0.93 -0.73
N ASN A 50 -1.93 0.98 0.08
CA ASN A 50 -1.06 -0.17 0.34
C ASN A 50 -1.73 -1.24 1.21
N LEU A 51 -2.77 -0.88 1.95
CA LEU A 51 -3.55 -1.79 2.80
C LEU A 51 -4.70 -2.47 2.03
N THR A 52 -4.98 -2.00 0.82
CA THR A 52 -6.01 -2.60 -0.04
C THR A 52 -5.43 -3.73 -0.87
N TYR A 53 -6.31 -4.64 -1.26
CA TYR A 53 -6.01 -5.78 -2.12
C TYR A 53 -5.11 -5.40 -3.31
N GLN A 54 -3.92 -5.95 -3.31
CA GLN A 54 -3.02 -5.88 -4.45
C GLN A 54 -3.57 -6.80 -5.54
N GLY A 55 -4.42 -6.32 -6.41
CA GLY A 55 -5.07 -7.07 -7.48
C GLY A 55 -4.30 -8.32 -7.95
N ASN A 56 -4.96 -9.29 -8.54
CA ASN A 56 -4.37 -10.58 -8.91
C ASN A 56 -3.00 -10.41 -9.60
N PRO A 57 -1.91 -10.92 -9.02
CA PRO A 57 -0.61 -10.86 -9.68
C PRO A 57 -0.68 -11.62 -11.02
N TYR A 58 0.13 -11.22 -11.98
CA TYR A 58 0.26 -12.02 -13.20
C TYR A 58 0.78 -13.41 -12.84
N THR A 59 0.17 -14.44 -13.45
CA THR A 59 0.69 -15.81 -13.35
C THR A 59 2.09 -15.86 -13.96
N GLU A 60 2.90 -16.82 -13.54
CA GLU A 60 4.26 -17.03 -14.07
C GLU A 60 4.26 -17.15 -15.61
N ARG A 61 3.27 -17.88 -16.15
CA ARG A 61 3.09 -18.01 -17.59
C ARG A 61 2.80 -16.67 -18.28
N GLN A 62 1.95 -15.82 -17.67
CA GLN A 62 1.67 -14.49 -18.20
C GLN A 62 2.92 -13.60 -18.18
N GLN A 63 3.71 -13.67 -17.12
CA GLN A 63 4.96 -12.92 -17.01
C GLN A 63 5.99 -13.39 -18.04
N TYR A 64 6.11 -14.69 -18.21
CA TYR A 64 7.00 -15.27 -19.22
C TYR A 64 6.63 -14.82 -20.64
N LEU A 65 5.35 -14.95 -21.01
CA LEU A 65 4.85 -14.52 -22.32
C LEU A 65 5.08 -13.02 -22.56
N TYR A 66 4.81 -12.21 -21.56
CA TYR A 66 5.05 -10.77 -21.66
C TYR A 66 6.54 -10.46 -21.87
N LYS A 67 7.44 -11.06 -21.09
CA LYS A 67 8.88 -10.87 -21.22
C LYS A 67 9.37 -11.28 -22.62
N LEU A 68 8.91 -12.43 -23.11
CA LEU A 68 9.26 -12.94 -24.43
C LEU A 68 8.78 -12.00 -25.55
N ILE A 69 7.53 -11.56 -25.50
CA ILE A 69 6.96 -10.64 -26.48
C ILE A 69 7.69 -9.29 -26.43
N LYS A 70 7.97 -8.79 -25.23
CA LYS A 70 8.67 -7.53 -25.03
C LYS A 70 10.10 -7.59 -25.58
N SER A 71 10.86 -8.64 -25.30
CA SER A 71 12.23 -8.79 -25.82
C SER A 71 12.27 -8.81 -27.36
N MET A 72 11.29 -9.50 -28.00
CA MET A 72 11.17 -9.49 -29.45
C MET A 72 10.76 -8.12 -30.00
N HIS A 73 9.90 -7.41 -29.32
CA HIS A 73 9.50 -6.06 -29.71
C HIS A 73 10.67 -5.06 -29.56
N ASP A 74 11.42 -5.15 -28.47
CA ASP A 74 12.59 -4.30 -28.19
C ASP A 74 13.75 -4.58 -29.19
N SER A 75 13.80 -5.80 -29.76
CA SER A 75 14.71 -6.13 -30.87
C SER A 75 14.23 -5.61 -32.24
N GLY A 76 13.16 -4.80 -32.29
CA GLY A 76 12.66 -4.15 -33.51
C GLY A 76 11.70 -5.01 -34.34
N LEU A 77 11.22 -6.15 -33.83
CA LEU A 77 10.23 -6.95 -34.54
C LEU A 77 8.83 -6.33 -34.43
N GLY A 78 8.18 -6.18 -35.59
CA GLY A 78 6.78 -5.75 -35.62
C GLY A 78 5.81 -6.85 -35.11
N TYR A 79 4.65 -6.45 -34.61
CA TYR A 79 3.65 -7.35 -34.01
C TYR A 79 3.28 -8.56 -34.87
N ARG A 80 3.24 -8.38 -36.20
CA ARG A 80 2.95 -9.46 -37.16
C ARG A 80 4.08 -10.51 -37.17
N LYS A 81 5.33 -10.08 -37.20
CA LYS A 81 6.50 -10.98 -37.17
C LYS A 81 6.57 -11.72 -35.83
N ILE A 82 6.27 -11.03 -34.71
CA ILE A 82 6.22 -11.63 -33.37
C ILE A 82 5.14 -12.71 -33.31
N SER A 83 3.92 -12.45 -33.84
CA SER A 83 2.85 -13.45 -33.83
C SER A 83 3.22 -14.70 -34.65
N HIS A 84 3.84 -14.54 -35.82
CA HIS A 84 4.33 -15.68 -36.62
C HIS A 84 5.39 -16.48 -35.85
N LYS A 85 6.39 -15.83 -35.27
CA LYS A 85 7.45 -16.48 -34.51
C LYS A 85 6.91 -17.25 -33.29
N LEU A 86 5.93 -16.69 -32.56
CA LEU A 86 5.27 -17.39 -31.45
C LEU A 86 4.53 -18.65 -31.93
N ASN A 87 3.85 -18.57 -33.06
CA ASN A 87 3.15 -19.70 -33.67
C ASN A 87 4.12 -20.77 -34.17
N GLU A 88 5.24 -20.39 -34.78
CA GLU A 88 6.32 -21.29 -35.16
C GLU A 88 6.91 -22.05 -33.99
N MET A 89 7.11 -21.37 -32.86
CA MET A 89 7.54 -21.98 -31.60
C MET A 89 6.43 -22.80 -30.91
N ASN A 90 5.26 -22.95 -31.54
CA ASN A 90 4.07 -23.63 -30.99
C ASN A 90 3.61 -23.13 -29.61
N ILE A 91 3.92 -21.88 -29.29
CA ILE A 91 3.48 -21.25 -28.05
C ILE A 91 2.04 -20.76 -28.24
N LYS A 92 1.11 -21.34 -27.51
CA LYS A 92 -0.31 -20.94 -27.57
C LYS A 92 -0.61 -19.79 -26.61
N THR A 93 -1.67 -19.02 -26.92
CA THR A 93 -2.22 -18.03 -26.01
C THR A 93 -2.71 -18.70 -24.72
N ILE A 94 -3.03 -17.92 -23.69
CA ILE A 94 -3.58 -18.44 -22.44
C ILE A 94 -4.88 -19.22 -22.65
N ARG A 95 -5.64 -18.87 -23.69
CA ARG A 95 -6.89 -19.56 -24.10
C ARG A 95 -6.65 -20.73 -25.04
N GLY A 96 -5.42 -21.11 -25.35
CA GLY A 96 -5.08 -22.19 -26.28
C GLY A 96 -5.13 -21.82 -27.76
N ASN A 97 -5.42 -20.58 -28.10
CA ASN A 97 -5.53 -20.12 -29.48
C ASN A 97 -4.18 -19.75 -30.11
N THR A 98 -4.14 -19.60 -31.41
CA THR A 98 -3.00 -19.06 -32.15
C THR A 98 -2.85 -17.55 -31.91
N TRP A 99 -1.64 -17.06 -32.08
CA TRP A 99 -1.34 -15.64 -31.92
C TRP A 99 -1.66 -14.85 -33.18
N PHE A 100 -2.30 -13.71 -32.98
CA PHE A 100 -2.52 -12.70 -34.01
C PHE A 100 -1.76 -11.42 -33.61
N ASN A 101 -1.51 -10.55 -34.58
CA ASN A 101 -0.87 -9.25 -34.36
C ASN A 101 -1.61 -8.41 -33.30
N THR A 102 -2.95 -8.44 -33.33
CA THR A 102 -3.82 -7.76 -32.36
C THR A 102 -3.67 -8.32 -30.94
N SER A 103 -3.48 -9.64 -30.82
CA SER A 103 -3.25 -10.28 -29.52
C SER A 103 -1.92 -9.87 -28.91
N VAL A 104 -0.86 -9.79 -29.73
CA VAL A 104 0.47 -9.33 -29.29
C VAL A 104 0.45 -7.89 -28.81
N SER A 105 -0.14 -6.98 -29.62
CA SER A 105 -0.27 -5.56 -29.23
C SER A 105 -1.11 -5.40 -27.97
N SER A 106 -2.19 -6.18 -27.83
CA SER A 106 -3.06 -6.14 -26.63
C SER A 106 -2.33 -6.57 -25.35
N VAL A 107 -1.43 -7.55 -25.43
CA VAL A 107 -0.64 -7.98 -24.26
C VAL A 107 0.25 -6.85 -23.77
N LEU A 108 0.99 -6.19 -24.67
CA LEU A 108 1.87 -5.08 -24.33
C LEU A 108 1.08 -3.89 -23.79
N LYS A 109 -0.01 -3.51 -24.48
CA LYS A 109 -0.87 -2.39 -24.08
C LYS A 109 -1.46 -2.59 -22.69
N ARG A 110 -2.09 -3.74 -22.44
CA ARG A 110 -2.73 -4.05 -21.15
C ARG A 110 -1.74 -4.08 -20.00
N LYS A 111 -0.52 -4.57 -20.23
CA LYS A 111 0.51 -4.57 -19.19
C LYS A 111 0.94 -3.14 -18.87
N HIS A 112 1.16 -2.32 -19.88
CA HIS A 112 1.51 -0.91 -19.70
C HIS A 112 0.41 -0.14 -18.95
N GLU A 113 -0.83 -0.25 -19.37
CA GLU A 113 -1.97 0.39 -18.71
C GLU A 113 -2.13 -0.06 -17.25
N ARG A 114 -1.89 -1.35 -16.99
CA ARG A 114 -1.91 -1.87 -15.62
C ARG A 114 -0.80 -1.29 -14.77
N ASP A 115 0.42 -1.22 -15.29
CA ASP A 115 1.57 -0.70 -14.54
C ASP A 115 1.39 0.79 -14.24
N LEU A 116 0.87 1.58 -15.17
CA LEU A 116 0.51 2.97 -14.95
C LEU A 116 -0.55 3.12 -13.84
N ARG A 117 -1.60 2.31 -13.89
CA ARG A 117 -2.65 2.33 -12.86
C ARG A 117 -2.11 1.98 -11.48
N ILE A 118 -1.22 0.97 -11.39
CA ILE A 118 -0.59 0.60 -10.13
C ILE A 118 0.30 1.73 -9.61
N GLN A 119 1.06 2.39 -10.48
CA GLN A 119 1.88 3.53 -10.10
C GLN A 119 1.03 4.71 -9.62
N GLU A 120 -0.04 5.03 -10.32
CA GLU A 120 -0.98 6.09 -9.93
C GLU A 120 -1.60 5.81 -8.54
N ILE A 121 -2.04 4.57 -8.31
CA ILE A 121 -2.58 4.16 -7.01
C ILE A 121 -1.52 4.24 -5.91
N ARG A 122 -0.29 3.83 -6.18
CA ARG A 122 0.81 3.84 -5.20
C ARG A 122 1.29 5.26 -4.87
N ASN A 123 1.33 6.13 -5.87
CA ASN A 123 1.80 7.50 -5.70
C ASN A 123 0.75 8.43 -5.09
N LYS A 124 -0.48 7.96 -4.92
CA LYS A 124 -1.53 8.76 -4.31
C LYS A 124 -1.29 8.91 -2.81
N GLU A 125 -1.00 10.12 -2.40
CA GLU A 125 -0.81 10.48 -1.00
C GLU A 125 -2.15 10.87 -0.37
N TYR A 126 -2.35 10.44 0.86
CA TYR A 126 -3.51 10.80 1.66
C TYR A 126 -3.05 11.54 2.91
N PRO A 127 -3.60 12.72 3.19
CA PRO A 127 -3.26 13.45 4.41
C PRO A 127 -3.73 12.66 5.63
N ILE A 128 -2.87 12.58 6.64
CA ILE A 128 -3.20 12.01 7.93
C ILE A 128 -4.16 12.97 8.65
N LYS A 129 -5.30 12.46 9.08
CA LYS A 129 -6.26 13.23 9.88
C LYS A 129 -6.13 12.84 11.34
N ILE A 130 -5.81 13.82 12.17
CA ILE A 130 -5.73 13.64 13.60
C ILE A 130 -7.02 14.20 14.20
N GLY A 131 -7.72 13.37 14.97
CA GLY A 131 -8.92 13.76 15.68
C GLY A 131 -8.61 14.57 16.92
N LYS A 132 -9.65 14.95 17.67
CA LYS A 132 -9.51 15.72 18.89
C LYS A 132 -8.82 14.90 19.96
N PHE A 133 -7.92 15.53 20.71
CA PHE A 133 -7.37 14.98 21.92
C PHE A 133 -8.35 15.19 23.07
N SER A 134 -8.57 14.15 23.87
CA SER A 134 -9.39 14.20 25.07
C SER A 134 -8.70 13.44 26.21
N VAL A 135 -8.78 13.99 27.41
CA VAL A 135 -8.31 13.31 28.61
C VAL A 135 -9.52 12.68 29.29
N LYS A 136 -9.47 11.36 29.49
CA LYS A 136 -10.48 10.63 30.25
C LYS A 136 -9.86 10.09 31.53
N TYR A 137 -10.63 10.13 32.60
CA TYR A 137 -10.25 9.62 33.90
C TYR A 137 -10.99 8.30 34.14
N TYR A 138 -10.23 7.24 34.39
CA TYR A 138 -10.80 5.95 34.76
C TYR A 138 -10.55 5.70 36.24
N THR A 139 -11.61 5.32 36.97
CA THR A 139 -11.54 4.87 38.37
C THR A 139 -11.36 3.36 38.42
N PHE A 140 -10.52 2.87 39.31
CA PHE A 140 -10.35 1.46 39.64
C PHE A 140 -11.15 1.07 40.85
#